data_873bfc82b1aadb0839df42cae06351a5
#
_entry.id   873bfc82b1aadb0839df42cae06351a5
#
_cell.length_a   1.000
_cell.length_b   1.000
_cell.length_c   1.000
_cell.angle_alpha   90.00
_cell.angle_beta   90.00
_cell.angle_gamma   90.00
#
_symmetry.space_group_name_H-M   'P 1'
#
loop_
_entity.id
_entity.type
_entity.pdbx_description
1 polymer ?
#
loop_
_entity_poly.entity_id
_entity_poly.type
_entity_poly.pdbx_seq_one_letter_code
_entity_poly.pdbx_strand_id
1 'polypeptide(L)'
;MNAMTPVLDETARLRAASAVSWGAILVGATVAVALTLVLFVLGVGIGFLGDNPKTSAILVAIWLIVTQWLSAGVGGFLTGRLRHRWLATHEHEVFFRDTAHGLAMWAVATVAVALVGTGAMGRAGAAHHPRMDTLAPMSSLSSHAESRDSAAPGADHDLEYTVAKLFRPAGEASAGATAPDARREAATIVAHDFATGSLSSDDRALLAAMLTARGASASEADRRLNALEGSLQQDRERAEAMRKAAAKAALFATLSLLIGAFIASAAGAIGGRMRDAHA
;
A
#
# COMPACT_ATOMS: atom_id res chain seq x y z
N MET A 1 -44.01 47.16 19.49
CA MET A 1 -43.68 46.18 18.42
C MET A 1 -42.16 46.03 18.39
N ASN A 2 -41.50 45.07 19.10
CA ASN A 2 -40.11 44.68 18.81
C ASN A 2 -39.51 43.66 19.82
N ALA A 3 -40.36 42.81 20.48
CA ALA A 3 -39.83 41.79 21.41
C ALA A 3 -39.71 40.39 20.75
N MET A 4 -39.99 40.23 19.44
CA MET A 4 -40.09 38.90 18.80
C MET A 4 -38.87 38.53 17.97
N THR A 5 -37.98 39.48 17.68
CA THR A 5 -36.76 39.24 16.88
C THR A 5 -35.63 38.49 17.56
N PRO A 6 -35.34 38.65 18.87
CA PRO A 6 -34.22 37.89 19.48
C PRO A 6 -34.50 36.39 19.64
N VAL A 7 -35.74 36.00 19.86
CA VAL A 7 -36.12 34.56 20.05
C VAL A 7 -35.98 33.73 18.76
N LEU A 8 -36.29 34.36 17.63
CA LEU A 8 -36.16 33.67 16.32
C LEU A 8 -34.69 33.48 15.90
N ASP A 9 -33.83 34.42 16.27
CA ASP A 9 -32.38 34.35 16.01
C ASP A 9 -31.72 33.28 16.90
N GLU A 10 -32.13 33.15 18.15
CA GLU A 10 -31.62 32.16 19.09
C GLU A 10 -32.06 30.73 18.70
N THR A 11 -33.32 30.53 18.29
CA THR A 11 -33.82 29.24 17.77
C THR A 11 -33.18 28.84 16.45
N ALA A 12 -32.84 29.82 15.58
CA ALA A 12 -32.10 29.57 14.35
C ALA A 12 -30.63 29.16 14.63
N ARG A 13 -29.97 29.77 15.60
CA ARG A 13 -28.62 29.40 16.07
C ARG A 13 -28.59 28.03 16.70
N LEU A 14 -29.59 27.65 17.50
CA LEU A 14 -29.69 26.33 18.11
C LEU A 14 -29.94 25.22 17.06
N ARG A 15 -30.67 25.51 15.96
CA ARG A 15 -30.87 24.59 14.84
C ARG A 15 -29.64 24.46 13.92
N ALA A 16 -28.78 25.46 13.87
CA ALA A 16 -27.57 25.46 13.07
C ALA A 16 -26.40 24.70 13.72
N ALA A 17 -26.52 24.30 15.00
CA ALA A 17 -25.51 23.47 15.64
C ALA A 17 -25.55 22.05 15.06
N SER A 18 -24.66 21.78 14.10
CA SER A 18 -24.47 20.45 13.52
C SER A 18 -24.24 19.42 14.63
N ALA A 19 -24.92 18.27 14.54
CA ALA A 19 -24.70 17.15 15.45
C ALA A 19 -23.28 16.58 15.37
N VAL A 20 -22.52 16.91 14.30
CA VAL A 20 -21.16 16.49 14.05
C VAL A 20 -20.20 17.68 14.13
N SER A 21 -19.21 17.59 15.01
CA SER A 21 -18.15 18.59 15.17
C SER A 21 -16.99 18.31 14.20
N TRP A 22 -17.17 18.65 12.93
CA TRP A 22 -16.15 18.41 11.88
C TRP A 22 -14.79 19.01 12.22
N GLY A 23 -14.75 20.20 12.83
CA GLY A 23 -13.50 20.82 13.28
C GLY A 23 -12.71 19.92 14.24
N ALA A 24 -13.37 19.33 15.24
CA ALA A 24 -12.73 18.43 16.20
C ALA A 24 -12.24 17.14 15.52
N ILE A 25 -13.05 16.57 14.60
CA ILE A 25 -12.68 15.38 13.84
C ILE A 25 -11.43 15.65 13.00
N LEU A 26 -11.40 16.74 12.25
CA LEU A 26 -10.28 17.08 11.37
C LEU A 26 -9.01 17.39 12.15
N VAL A 27 -9.09 18.11 13.26
CA VAL A 27 -7.92 18.37 14.12
C VAL A 27 -7.37 17.06 14.69
N GLY A 28 -8.23 16.21 15.25
CA GLY A 28 -7.81 14.91 15.76
C GLY A 28 -7.20 14.01 14.67
N ALA A 29 -7.80 13.98 13.47
CA ALA A 29 -7.27 13.23 12.34
C ALA A 29 -5.91 13.76 11.87
N THR A 30 -5.74 15.07 11.78
CA THR A 30 -4.46 15.70 11.42
C THR A 30 -3.36 15.34 12.43
N VAL A 31 -3.66 15.41 13.71
CA VAL A 31 -2.71 15.02 14.76
C VAL A 31 -2.38 13.53 14.69
N ALA A 32 -3.37 12.66 14.46
CA ALA A 32 -3.14 11.23 14.30
C ALA A 32 -2.23 10.93 13.11
N VAL A 33 -2.47 11.57 11.96
CA VAL A 33 -1.62 11.43 10.75
C VAL A 33 -0.21 11.94 11.01
N ALA A 34 -0.07 13.12 11.61
CA ALA A 34 1.24 13.69 11.95
C ALA A 34 2.02 12.78 12.89
N LEU A 35 1.38 12.27 13.94
CA LEU A 35 2.00 11.33 14.88
C LEU A 35 2.39 10.01 14.20
N THR A 36 1.56 9.50 13.31
CA THR A 36 1.89 8.31 12.50
C THR A 36 3.16 8.54 11.68
N LEU A 37 3.28 9.70 11.01
CA LEU A 37 4.47 10.03 10.21
C LEU A 37 5.72 10.17 11.08
N VAL A 38 5.63 10.86 12.22
CA VAL A 38 6.75 11.02 13.16
C VAL A 38 7.23 9.66 13.68
N LEU A 39 6.30 8.82 14.14
CA LEU A 39 6.64 7.49 14.66
C LEU A 39 7.14 6.55 13.55
N PHE A 40 6.63 6.68 12.33
CA PHE A 40 7.15 5.93 11.19
C PHE A 40 8.62 6.30 10.91
N VAL A 41 8.94 7.58 10.82
CA VAL A 41 10.32 8.06 10.62
C VAL A 41 11.22 7.65 11.78
N LEU A 42 10.73 7.72 13.01
CA LEU A 42 11.46 7.25 14.19
C LEU A 42 11.77 5.75 14.09
N GLY A 43 10.80 4.92 13.68
CA GLY A 43 11.01 3.48 13.49
C GLY A 43 12.09 3.15 12.46
N VAL A 44 12.12 3.91 11.35
CA VAL A 44 13.20 3.82 10.36
C VAL A 44 14.54 4.22 10.96
N GLY A 45 14.58 5.31 11.75
CA GLY A 45 15.81 5.83 12.38
C GLY A 45 16.40 4.92 13.47
N ILE A 46 15.56 4.18 14.19
CA ILE A 46 16.01 3.20 15.21
C ILE A 46 16.63 1.94 14.58
N GLY A 47 16.49 1.77 13.25
CA GLY A 47 17.15 0.68 12.55
C GLY A 47 16.43 -0.67 12.69
N PHE A 48 15.11 -0.71 12.65
CA PHE A 48 14.37 -1.98 12.53
C PHE A 48 14.70 -2.77 11.25
N LEU A 49 15.51 -2.19 10.37
CA LEU A 49 16.11 -2.81 9.18
C LEU A 49 17.45 -3.48 9.57
N GLY A 50 17.42 -4.42 10.51
CA GLY A 50 18.61 -5.16 10.92
C GLY A 50 19.02 -6.24 9.91
N ASP A 51 20.20 -6.84 10.12
CA ASP A 51 20.81 -7.83 9.21
C ASP A 51 19.99 -9.12 9.03
N ASN A 52 19.09 -9.43 9.96
CA ASN A 52 18.23 -10.61 9.87
C ASN A 52 16.83 -10.22 9.35
N PRO A 53 16.48 -10.56 8.09
CA PRO A 53 15.23 -10.11 7.46
C PRO A 53 13.97 -10.62 8.17
N LYS A 54 14.00 -11.78 8.83
CA LYS A 54 12.83 -12.31 9.55
C LYS A 54 12.59 -11.55 10.85
N THR A 55 13.64 -11.29 11.61
CA THR A 55 13.54 -10.52 12.86
C THR A 55 13.12 -9.09 12.58
N SER A 56 13.71 -8.46 11.56
CA SER A 56 13.34 -7.11 11.12
C SER A 56 11.87 -7.01 10.72
N ALA A 57 11.34 -7.95 9.96
CA ALA A 57 9.95 -7.95 9.55
C ALA A 57 8.97 -8.02 10.74
N ILE A 58 9.27 -8.82 11.76
CA ILE A 58 8.47 -8.93 12.98
C ILE A 58 8.51 -7.62 13.78
N LEU A 59 9.69 -7.05 13.97
CA LEU A 59 9.86 -5.78 14.70
C LEU A 59 9.15 -4.62 14.00
N VAL A 60 9.26 -4.53 12.67
CA VAL A 60 8.53 -3.54 11.87
C VAL A 60 7.02 -3.72 12.02
N ALA A 61 6.52 -4.95 11.95
CA ALA A 61 5.09 -5.22 12.11
C ALA A 61 4.57 -4.79 13.50
N ILE A 62 5.28 -5.13 14.56
CA ILE A 62 4.94 -4.72 15.93
C ILE A 62 4.97 -3.19 16.05
N TRP A 63 6.01 -2.55 15.52
CA TRP A 63 6.15 -1.08 15.56
C TRP A 63 5.01 -0.39 14.82
N LEU A 64 4.61 -0.88 13.64
CA LEU A 64 3.49 -0.33 12.89
C LEU A 64 2.17 -0.47 13.66
N ILE A 65 1.94 -1.60 14.35
CA ILE A 65 0.77 -1.80 15.20
C ILE A 65 0.76 -0.80 16.35
N VAL A 66 1.88 -0.64 17.06
CA VAL A 66 2.01 0.32 18.17
C VAL A 66 1.79 1.75 17.68
N THR A 67 2.40 2.13 16.55
CA THR A 67 2.22 3.44 15.91
C THR A 67 0.74 3.70 15.59
N GLN A 68 0.07 2.73 14.99
CA GLN A 68 -1.35 2.80 14.64
C GLN A 68 -2.22 3.02 15.88
N TRP A 69 -2.02 2.25 16.94
CA TRP A 69 -2.84 2.33 18.15
C TRP A 69 -2.60 3.62 18.94
N LEU A 70 -1.35 4.04 19.04
CA LEU A 70 -0.98 5.28 19.74
C LEU A 70 -1.56 6.49 19.02
N SER A 71 -1.41 6.55 17.69
CA SER A 71 -1.96 7.63 16.88
C SER A 71 -3.49 7.69 16.95
N ALA A 72 -4.15 6.52 16.87
CA ALA A 72 -5.60 6.41 17.00
C ALA A 72 -6.08 6.87 18.39
N GLY A 73 -5.37 6.50 19.45
CA GLY A 73 -5.67 6.90 20.83
C GLY A 73 -5.55 8.40 21.04
N VAL A 74 -4.42 8.99 20.64
CA VAL A 74 -4.19 10.44 20.79
C VAL A 74 -5.17 11.25 19.98
N GLY A 75 -5.37 10.89 18.70
CA GLY A 75 -6.31 11.58 17.81
C GLY A 75 -7.76 11.49 18.31
N GLY A 76 -8.20 10.29 18.74
CA GLY A 76 -9.53 10.08 19.32
C GLY A 76 -9.75 10.89 20.58
N PHE A 77 -8.79 10.88 21.49
CA PHE A 77 -8.83 11.66 22.73
C PHE A 77 -8.97 13.17 22.46
N LEU A 78 -8.15 13.71 21.54
CA LEU A 78 -8.25 15.13 21.16
C LEU A 78 -9.61 15.45 20.56
N THR A 79 -10.12 14.59 19.69
CA THR A 79 -11.44 14.79 19.06
C THR A 79 -12.55 14.89 20.11
N GLY A 80 -12.57 13.99 21.09
CA GLY A 80 -13.52 14.05 22.19
C GLY A 80 -13.39 15.30 23.04
N ARG A 81 -12.13 15.72 23.31
CA ARG A 81 -11.88 16.89 24.14
C ARG A 81 -12.17 18.23 23.45
N LEU A 82 -12.00 18.33 22.15
CA LEU A 82 -12.20 19.57 21.38
C LEU A 82 -13.62 19.76 20.85
N ARG A 83 -14.49 18.76 20.97
CA ARG A 83 -15.89 18.86 20.57
C ARG A 83 -16.67 19.87 21.43
N HIS A 84 -17.63 20.58 20.82
CA HIS A 84 -18.51 21.50 21.54
C HIS A 84 -19.38 20.79 22.59
N ARG A 85 -19.65 21.46 23.72
CA ARG A 85 -20.48 20.93 24.82
C ARG A 85 -21.97 20.96 24.44
N TRP A 86 -22.69 19.90 24.84
CA TRP A 86 -24.13 19.77 24.64
C TRP A 86 -24.81 19.87 26.03
N LEU A 87 -25.26 21.06 26.40
CA LEU A 87 -25.79 21.32 27.72
C LEU A 87 -27.18 20.74 27.99
N ALA A 88 -27.90 20.26 26.95
CA ALA A 88 -29.28 19.81 27.06
C ALA A 88 -29.49 18.31 26.68
N THR A 89 -28.42 17.49 26.69
CA THR A 89 -28.48 16.11 26.19
C THR A 89 -28.19 15.12 27.32
N HIS A 90 -28.89 13.97 27.33
CA HIS A 90 -28.69 12.90 28.31
C HIS A 90 -27.28 12.31 28.21
N GLU A 91 -26.70 11.89 29.33
CA GLU A 91 -25.31 11.39 29.41
C GLU A 91 -25.03 10.23 28.44
N HIS A 92 -25.98 9.31 28.26
CA HIS A 92 -25.82 8.19 27.31
C HIS A 92 -25.67 8.64 25.86
N GLU A 93 -26.43 9.67 25.47
CA GLU A 93 -26.34 10.24 24.13
C GLU A 93 -25.02 10.99 23.91
N VAL A 94 -24.53 11.69 24.93
CA VAL A 94 -23.21 12.35 24.90
C VAL A 94 -22.09 11.32 24.71
N PHE A 95 -22.16 10.23 25.47
CA PHE A 95 -21.20 9.12 25.36
C PHE A 95 -21.19 8.50 23.96
N PHE A 96 -22.36 8.22 23.40
CA PHE A 96 -22.48 7.69 22.03
C PHE A 96 -21.90 8.64 21.00
N ARG A 97 -22.19 9.93 21.11
CA ARG A 97 -21.66 10.94 20.18
C ARG A 97 -20.15 11.08 20.28
N ASP A 98 -19.57 11.02 21.47
CA ASP A 98 -18.13 11.09 21.68
C ASP A 98 -17.42 9.87 21.08
N THR A 99 -17.96 8.68 21.27
CA THR A 99 -17.48 7.45 20.63
C THR A 99 -17.56 7.53 19.11
N ALA A 100 -18.67 8.00 18.56
CA ALA A 100 -18.86 8.16 17.13
C ALA A 100 -17.89 9.19 16.51
N HIS A 101 -17.59 10.29 17.22
CA HIS A 101 -16.61 11.28 16.77
C HIS A 101 -15.18 10.70 16.76
N GLY A 102 -14.82 9.88 17.76
CA GLY A 102 -13.54 9.15 17.78
C GLY A 102 -13.42 8.19 16.62
N LEU A 103 -14.49 7.44 16.31
CA LEU A 103 -14.55 6.55 15.15
C LEU A 103 -14.42 7.30 13.83
N ALA A 104 -15.18 8.41 13.67
CA ALA A 104 -15.13 9.23 12.47
C ALA A 104 -13.73 9.82 12.22
N MET A 105 -13.08 10.30 13.30
CA MET A 105 -11.69 10.76 13.26
C MET A 105 -10.75 9.65 12.76
N TRP A 106 -10.86 8.45 13.33
CA TRP A 106 -10.05 7.30 12.90
C TRP A 106 -10.25 6.98 11.42
N ALA A 107 -11.50 6.98 10.94
CA ALA A 107 -11.80 6.72 9.54
C ALA A 107 -11.15 7.76 8.61
N VAL A 108 -11.27 9.05 8.94
CA VAL A 108 -10.64 10.15 8.17
C VAL A 108 -9.11 10.01 8.18
N ALA A 109 -8.50 9.76 9.34
CA ALA A 109 -7.06 9.58 9.45
C ALA A 109 -6.57 8.37 8.65
N THR A 110 -7.30 7.25 8.70
CA THR A 110 -6.95 6.02 7.96
C THR A 110 -7.00 6.25 6.44
N VAL A 111 -8.03 6.92 5.94
CA VAL A 111 -8.12 7.29 4.51
C VAL A 111 -6.99 8.23 4.12
N ALA A 112 -6.68 9.24 4.96
CA ALA A 112 -5.59 10.18 4.69
C ALA A 112 -4.23 9.47 4.61
N VAL A 113 -3.91 8.56 5.54
CA VAL A 113 -2.67 7.78 5.53
C VAL A 113 -2.61 6.86 4.30
N ALA A 114 -3.73 6.23 3.91
CA ALA A 114 -3.79 5.40 2.71
C ALA A 114 -3.50 6.20 1.43
N LEU A 115 -4.08 7.41 1.30
CA LEU A 115 -3.84 8.30 0.15
C LEU A 115 -2.38 8.76 0.08
N VAL A 116 -1.78 9.12 1.21
CA VAL A 116 -0.35 9.49 1.26
C VAL A 116 0.54 8.31 0.90
N GLY A 117 0.23 7.12 1.43
CA GLY A 117 0.99 5.89 1.17
C GLY A 117 0.95 5.47 -0.31
N THR A 118 -0.23 5.47 -0.93
CA THR A 118 -0.37 5.13 -2.36
C THR A 118 0.30 6.16 -3.26
N GLY A 119 0.21 7.46 -2.93
CA GLY A 119 0.90 8.51 -3.66
C GLY A 119 2.43 8.41 -3.58
N ALA A 120 2.98 8.01 -2.44
CA ALA A 120 4.42 7.80 -2.27
C ALA A 120 4.92 6.58 -3.06
N MET A 121 4.18 5.47 -3.06
CA MET A 121 4.53 4.28 -3.84
C MET A 121 4.45 4.52 -5.35
N GLY A 122 3.45 5.26 -5.83
CA GLY A 122 3.35 5.64 -7.25
C GLY A 122 4.52 6.50 -7.72
N ARG A 123 5.00 7.41 -6.88
CA ARG A 123 6.19 8.23 -7.19
C ARG A 123 7.51 7.44 -7.15
N ALA A 124 7.65 6.49 -6.24
CA ALA A 124 8.84 5.64 -6.17
C ALA A 124 8.97 4.74 -7.41
N GLY A 125 7.85 4.24 -7.95
CA GLY A 125 7.83 3.51 -9.22
C GLY A 125 8.12 4.38 -10.45
N ALA A 126 7.72 5.65 -10.44
CA ALA A 126 7.94 6.59 -11.54
C ALA A 126 9.36 7.21 -11.55
N ALA A 127 10.11 7.16 -10.45
CA ALA A 127 11.43 7.79 -10.33
C ALA A 127 12.54 7.09 -11.14
N HIS A 128 12.25 5.96 -11.82
CA HIS A 128 13.18 5.28 -12.72
C HIS A 128 13.12 5.75 -14.17
N HIS A 129 12.27 6.73 -14.50
CA HIS A 129 12.28 7.40 -15.81
C HIS A 129 12.25 8.91 -15.63
N PRO A 130 13.34 9.64 -15.95
CA PRO A 130 13.31 11.10 -16.03
C PRO A 130 12.56 11.50 -17.31
N ARG A 131 11.26 11.68 -17.20
CA ARG A 131 10.49 12.35 -18.24
C ARG A 131 9.90 13.61 -17.63
N MET A 132 10.51 14.74 -17.99
CA MET A 132 9.90 16.05 -17.88
C MET A 132 8.65 16.03 -18.76
N ASP A 133 7.47 16.08 -18.14
CA ASP A 133 6.31 16.68 -18.76
C ASP A 133 5.43 17.31 -17.69
N THR A 134 5.27 18.58 -17.89
CA THR A 134 4.54 19.58 -17.15
C THR A 134 3.05 19.27 -17.10
N LEU A 135 2.43 19.48 -15.92
CA LEU A 135 1.05 19.90 -15.69
C LEU A 135 -0.03 19.29 -16.61
N ALA A 136 -0.65 18.20 -16.16
CA ALA A 136 -1.95 17.79 -16.70
C ALA A 136 -2.97 17.58 -15.57
N PRO A 137 -4.21 18.06 -15.75
CA PRO A 137 -5.21 18.15 -14.69
C PRO A 137 -5.98 16.86 -14.47
N MET A 138 -6.66 16.80 -13.32
CA MET A 138 -7.52 15.79 -12.70
C MET A 138 -8.58 15.11 -13.61
N SER A 139 -8.18 14.44 -14.69
CA SER A 139 -9.09 13.64 -15.53
C SER A 139 -8.83 12.13 -15.52
N SER A 140 -7.99 11.62 -14.61
CA SER A 140 -7.55 10.21 -14.60
C SER A 140 -8.34 9.28 -13.66
N LEU A 141 -9.50 9.69 -13.15
CA LEU A 141 -10.32 8.83 -12.27
C LEU A 141 -11.25 7.86 -13.00
N SER A 142 -11.33 7.92 -14.33
CA SER A 142 -12.22 7.06 -15.13
C SER A 142 -11.54 5.96 -15.96
N SER A 143 -10.21 5.83 -15.94
CA SER A 143 -9.48 4.86 -16.77
C SER A 143 -9.02 3.58 -16.04
N HIS A 144 -9.50 3.30 -14.83
CA HIS A 144 -9.08 2.13 -14.06
C HIS A 144 -9.86 0.84 -14.36
N ALA A 145 -10.71 0.83 -15.37
CA ALA A 145 -11.52 -0.35 -15.72
C ALA A 145 -10.98 -1.19 -16.90
N GLU A 146 -9.99 -0.71 -17.65
CA GLU A 146 -9.61 -1.35 -18.93
C GLU A 146 -8.13 -1.71 -19.11
N SER A 147 -7.31 -1.70 -18.06
CA SER A 147 -5.89 -2.09 -18.18
C SER A 147 -5.55 -3.26 -17.27
N ARG A 148 -6.11 -4.43 -17.56
CA ARG A 148 -5.66 -5.71 -16.95
C ARG A 148 -4.43 -6.30 -17.62
N ASP A 149 -3.82 -5.60 -18.56
CA ASP A 149 -2.70 -6.08 -19.39
C ASP A 149 -1.37 -5.32 -19.15
N SER A 150 -1.24 -4.62 -18.05
CA SER A 150 0.06 -4.00 -17.68
C SER A 150 0.77 -4.91 -16.68
N ALA A 151 1.63 -5.80 -17.21
CA ALA A 151 2.68 -6.44 -16.44
C ALA A 151 3.46 -5.35 -15.65
N ALA A 152 3.81 -5.63 -14.39
CA ALA A 152 4.57 -4.71 -13.57
C ALA A 152 5.85 -4.26 -14.30
N PRO A 153 6.25 -2.97 -14.27
CA PRO A 153 7.39 -2.44 -15.05
C PRO A 153 8.76 -3.11 -14.80
N GLY A 154 8.88 -3.96 -13.79
CA GLY A 154 10.07 -4.76 -13.51
C GLY A 154 10.09 -6.11 -14.23
N ALA A 155 8.93 -6.67 -14.58
CA ALA A 155 8.85 -8.00 -15.20
C ALA A 155 9.42 -8.04 -16.61
N ASP A 156 9.24 -6.97 -17.39
CA ASP A 156 9.74 -6.87 -18.75
C ASP A 156 11.28 -6.79 -18.79
N HIS A 157 11.91 -6.08 -17.86
CA HIS A 157 13.38 -6.02 -17.77
C HIS A 157 14.02 -7.32 -17.32
N ASP A 158 13.41 -8.03 -16.37
CA ASP A 158 13.88 -9.32 -15.90
C ASP A 158 13.75 -10.38 -17.00
N LEU A 159 12.69 -10.29 -17.78
CA LEU A 159 12.44 -11.18 -18.92
C LEU A 159 13.45 -10.94 -20.04
N GLU A 160 13.69 -9.68 -20.42
CA GLU A 160 14.69 -9.30 -21.43
C GLU A 160 16.10 -9.71 -20.99
N TYR A 161 16.43 -9.52 -19.71
CA TYR A 161 17.70 -9.97 -19.15
C TYR A 161 17.85 -11.50 -19.20
N THR A 162 16.78 -12.24 -18.85
CA THR A 162 16.77 -13.71 -18.86
C THR A 162 16.98 -14.24 -20.27
N VAL A 163 16.27 -13.67 -21.25
CA VAL A 163 16.45 -14.01 -22.66
C VAL A 163 17.86 -13.65 -23.16
N ALA A 164 18.35 -12.47 -22.82
CA ALA A 164 19.73 -12.06 -23.17
C ALA A 164 20.78 -13.00 -22.57
N LYS A 165 20.59 -13.45 -21.35
CA LYS A 165 21.46 -14.42 -20.67
C LYS A 165 21.40 -15.80 -21.34
N LEU A 166 20.19 -16.27 -21.71
CA LEU A 166 19.98 -17.55 -22.39
C LEU A 166 20.75 -17.61 -23.73
N PHE A 167 20.73 -16.49 -24.47
CA PHE A 167 21.34 -16.38 -25.80
C PHE A 167 22.75 -15.77 -25.80
N ARG A 168 23.41 -15.63 -24.67
CA ARG A 168 24.80 -15.13 -24.61
C ARG A 168 25.75 -16.10 -25.31
N PRO A 169 26.58 -15.65 -26.26
CA PRO A 169 27.54 -16.52 -26.94
C PRO A 169 28.57 -17.08 -25.93
N ALA A 170 28.90 -18.37 -26.09
CA ALA A 170 29.84 -19.09 -25.25
C ALA A 170 31.29 -18.93 -25.75
N GLY A 171 31.77 -17.70 -26.05
CA GLY A 171 33.12 -17.40 -26.52
C GLY A 171 33.18 -16.12 -27.33
N GLU A 172 34.40 -15.61 -27.59
CA GLU A 172 34.66 -14.36 -28.34
C GLU A 172 34.27 -14.39 -29.83
N ALA A 173 33.77 -15.52 -30.35
CA ALA A 173 33.40 -15.68 -31.74
C ALA A 173 31.91 -15.45 -31.97
N SER A 174 31.62 -14.39 -32.68
CA SER A 174 30.34 -14.03 -33.29
C SER A 174 29.34 -13.29 -32.43
N ALA A 175 29.55 -12.00 -32.33
CA ALA A 175 28.44 -11.05 -32.23
C ALA A 175 27.64 -10.98 -33.54
N GLY A 176 27.19 -12.15 -34.04
CA GLY A 176 26.17 -12.23 -35.06
C GLY A 176 24.89 -11.68 -34.42
N ALA A 177 24.41 -10.54 -34.93
CA ALA A 177 23.18 -9.93 -34.46
C ALA A 177 22.09 -10.99 -34.49
N THR A 178 21.60 -11.37 -33.32
CA THR A 178 20.41 -12.20 -33.19
C THR A 178 19.31 -11.53 -33.97
N ALA A 179 18.71 -12.24 -34.94
CA ALA A 179 17.55 -11.71 -35.66
C ALA A 179 16.52 -11.24 -34.63
N PRO A 180 16.08 -9.98 -34.65
CA PRO A 180 15.22 -9.41 -33.63
C PRO A 180 13.96 -10.23 -33.42
N ASP A 181 13.52 -10.94 -34.43
CA ASP A 181 12.33 -11.79 -34.39
C ASP A 181 12.53 -13.04 -33.54
N ALA A 182 13.67 -13.72 -33.63
CA ALA A 182 13.96 -14.90 -32.83
C ALA A 182 14.13 -14.59 -31.33
N ARG A 183 14.63 -13.38 -31.00
CA ARG A 183 14.63 -12.93 -29.60
C ARG A 183 13.25 -12.64 -29.10
N ARG A 184 12.39 -12.06 -29.93
CA ARG A 184 11.01 -11.74 -29.56
C ARG A 184 10.19 -13.01 -29.36
N GLU A 185 10.38 -14.01 -30.25
CA GLU A 185 9.75 -15.32 -30.12
C GLU A 185 10.18 -16.02 -28.82
N ALA A 186 11.49 -16.09 -28.56
CA ALA A 186 12.00 -16.66 -27.31
C ALA A 186 11.50 -15.90 -26.07
N ALA A 187 11.39 -14.57 -26.13
CA ALA A 187 10.83 -13.77 -25.05
C ALA A 187 9.34 -14.09 -24.81
N THR A 188 8.59 -14.29 -25.88
CA THR A 188 7.16 -14.68 -25.79
C THR A 188 6.99 -16.05 -25.15
N ILE A 189 7.81 -17.05 -25.56
CA ILE A 189 7.81 -18.39 -24.98
C ILE A 189 8.16 -18.32 -23.49
N VAL A 190 9.26 -17.68 -23.15
CA VAL A 190 9.71 -17.53 -21.74
C VAL A 190 8.67 -16.79 -20.92
N ALA A 191 8.00 -15.77 -21.47
CA ALA A 191 6.93 -15.04 -20.78
C ALA A 191 5.70 -15.93 -20.52
N HIS A 192 5.33 -16.74 -21.49
CA HIS A 192 4.24 -17.70 -21.34
C HIS A 192 4.55 -18.74 -20.26
N ASP A 193 5.76 -19.29 -20.30
CA ASP A 193 6.22 -20.27 -19.32
C ASP A 193 6.39 -19.68 -17.92
N PHE A 194 6.75 -18.40 -17.84
CA PHE A 194 6.75 -17.65 -16.57
C PHE A 194 5.34 -17.56 -15.97
N ALA A 195 4.33 -17.37 -16.82
CA ALA A 195 2.93 -17.28 -16.38
C ALA A 195 2.36 -18.66 -16.00
N THR A 196 2.69 -19.71 -16.76
CA THR A 196 2.25 -21.10 -16.51
C THR A 196 3.16 -21.83 -15.53
N GLY A 197 4.44 -21.40 -15.44
CA GLY A 197 5.51 -21.81 -14.53
C GLY A 197 6.10 -23.17 -14.79
N SER A 198 5.99 -23.68 -15.97
CA SER A 198 6.68 -24.88 -16.44
C SER A 198 6.98 -24.73 -17.92
N LEU A 199 8.21 -25.00 -18.30
CA LEU A 199 8.59 -25.08 -19.70
C LEU A 199 7.93 -26.32 -20.30
N SER A 200 7.12 -26.15 -21.37
CA SER A 200 6.53 -27.28 -22.06
C SER A 200 7.61 -28.05 -22.80
N SER A 201 7.38 -29.36 -23.08
CA SER A 201 8.33 -30.16 -23.85
C SER A 201 8.60 -29.59 -25.24
N ASP A 202 7.58 -28.99 -25.84
CA ASP A 202 7.64 -28.43 -27.18
C ASP A 202 8.40 -27.10 -27.19
N ASP A 203 8.15 -26.23 -26.21
CA ASP A 203 8.87 -24.98 -26.03
C ASP A 203 10.34 -25.22 -25.69
N ARG A 204 10.62 -26.23 -24.86
CA ARG A 204 11.97 -26.67 -24.57
C ARG A 204 12.72 -27.12 -25.83
N ALA A 205 12.07 -27.92 -26.66
CA ALA A 205 12.67 -28.39 -27.91
C ALA A 205 12.94 -27.24 -28.89
N LEU A 206 12.00 -26.27 -28.96
CA LEU A 206 12.14 -25.10 -29.81
C LEU A 206 13.30 -24.20 -29.33
N LEU A 207 13.38 -23.90 -28.04
CA LEU A 207 14.48 -23.14 -27.46
C LEU A 207 15.83 -23.83 -27.60
N ALA A 208 15.88 -25.17 -27.47
CA ALA A 208 17.09 -25.97 -27.74
C ALA A 208 17.54 -25.84 -29.18
N ALA A 209 16.60 -25.93 -30.15
CA ALA A 209 16.87 -25.75 -31.56
C ALA A 209 17.40 -24.34 -31.88
N MET A 210 16.80 -23.29 -31.25
CA MET A 210 17.27 -21.91 -31.40
C MET A 210 18.68 -21.70 -30.84
N LEU A 211 19.03 -22.35 -29.72
CA LEU A 211 20.38 -22.28 -29.14
C LEU A 211 21.41 -23.01 -29.99
N THR A 212 21.09 -24.18 -30.49
CA THR A 212 21.98 -24.95 -31.36
C THR A 212 22.21 -24.28 -32.70
N ALA A 213 21.18 -23.68 -33.31
CA ALA A 213 21.31 -22.87 -34.53
C ALA A 213 22.29 -21.68 -34.36
N ARG A 214 22.63 -21.31 -33.12
CA ARG A 214 23.59 -20.25 -32.78
C ARG A 214 24.94 -20.77 -32.32
N GLY A 215 25.20 -22.03 -32.55
CA GLY A 215 26.50 -22.63 -32.25
C GLY A 215 26.66 -23.15 -30.83
N ALA A 216 25.60 -23.19 -30.04
CA ALA A 216 25.66 -23.89 -28.75
C ALA A 216 25.67 -25.40 -29.03
N SER A 217 26.49 -26.15 -28.28
CA SER A 217 26.39 -27.61 -28.30
C SER A 217 25.09 -28.06 -27.65
N ALA A 218 24.61 -29.26 -28.02
CA ALA A 218 23.40 -29.81 -27.38
C ALA A 218 23.50 -29.86 -25.86
N SER A 219 24.66 -30.23 -25.33
CA SER A 219 24.92 -30.27 -23.88
C SER A 219 24.91 -28.90 -23.24
N GLU A 220 25.31 -27.86 -23.94
CA GLU A 220 25.25 -26.47 -23.46
C GLU A 220 23.83 -25.93 -23.49
N ALA A 221 23.08 -26.23 -24.56
CA ALA A 221 21.67 -25.87 -24.64
C ALA A 221 20.86 -26.48 -23.49
N ASP A 222 21.06 -27.79 -23.25
CA ASP A 222 20.39 -28.48 -22.12
C ASP A 222 20.76 -27.88 -20.77
N ARG A 223 22.04 -27.54 -20.54
CA ARG A 223 22.44 -26.88 -19.26
C ARG A 223 21.74 -25.54 -19.07
N ARG A 224 21.63 -24.73 -20.12
CA ARG A 224 20.98 -23.42 -20.07
C ARG A 224 19.48 -23.54 -19.84
N LEU A 225 18.83 -24.50 -20.50
CA LEU A 225 17.40 -24.74 -20.32
C LEU A 225 17.08 -25.28 -18.91
N ASN A 226 17.91 -26.19 -18.38
CA ASN A 226 17.77 -26.65 -16.98
C ASN A 226 17.97 -25.53 -15.98
N ALA A 227 18.91 -24.60 -16.23
CA ALA A 227 19.10 -23.44 -15.40
C ALA A 227 17.90 -22.47 -15.47
N LEU A 228 17.30 -22.30 -16.64
CA LEU A 228 16.09 -21.52 -16.84
C LEU A 228 14.93 -22.13 -16.07
N GLU A 229 14.65 -23.43 -16.24
CA GLU A 229 13.60 -24.14 -15.51
C GLU A 229 13.77 -24.01 -13.98
N GLY A 230 15.00 -24.19 -13.48
CA GLY A 230 15.29 -24.03 -12.06
C GLY A 230 15.03 -22.61 -11.55
N SER A 231 15.34 -21.58 -12.35
CA SER A 231 15.03 -20.20 -12.00
C SER A 231 13.53 -19.91 -11.99
N LEU A 232 12.80 -20.40 -13.00
CA LEU A 232 11.34 -20.26 -13.07
C LEU A 232 10.65 -20.92 -11.89
N GLN A 233 11.07 -22.12 -11.51
CA GLN A 233 10.50 -22.81 -10.34
C GLN A 233 10.80 -22.07 -9.04
N GLN A 234 12.01 -21.57 -8.86
CA GLN A 234 12.39 -20.78 -7.70
C GLN A 234 11.58 -19.49 -7.58
N ASP A 235 11.34 -18.81 -8.69
CA ASP A 235 10.55 -17.57 -8.71
C ASP A 235 9.07 -17.83 -8.41
N ARG A 236 8.51 -18.96 -8.84
CA ARG A 236 7.17 -19.41 -8.44
C ARG A 236 7.09 -19.64 -6.93
N GLU A 237 8.01 -20.41 -6.39
CA GLU A 237 8.03 -20.68 -4.94
C GLU A 237 8.12 -19.38 -4.13
N ARG A 238 8.93 -18.44 -4.60
CA ARG A 238 9.02 -17.08 -4.02
C ARG A 238 7.70 -16.33 -4.14
N ALA A 239 7.07 -16.33 -5.32
CA ALA A 239 5.80 -15.65 -5.54
C ALA A 239 4.67 -16.24 -4.69
N GLU A 240 4.61 -17.57 -4.56
CA GLU A 240 3.66 -18.24 -3.67
C GLU A 240 3.92 -17.92 -2.20
N ALA A 241 5.18 -17.93 -1.76
CA ALA A 241 5.55 -17.55 -0.41
C ALA A 241 5.17 -16.10 -0.12
N MET A 242 5.42 -15.17 -1.06
CA MET A 242 5.01 -13.78 -0.96
C MET A 242 3.49 -13.62 -0.89
N ARG A 243 2.71 -14.33 -1.73
CA ARG A 243 1.23 -14.31 -1.68
C ARG A 243 0.71 -14.78 -0.33
N LYS A 244 1.26 -15.89 0.20
CA LYS A 244 0.89 -16.42 1.53
C LYS A 244 1.26 -15.42 2.64
N ALA A 245 2.43 -14.80 2.56
CA ALA A 245 2.85 -13.77 3.51
C ALA A 245 1.97 -12.51 3.43
N ALA A 246 1.65 -12.04 2.22
CA ALA A 246 0.76 -10.90 2.01
C ALA A 246 -0.66 -11.16 2.54
N ALA A 247 -1.22 -12.36 2.32
CA ALA A 247 -2.52 -12.73 2.87
C ALA A 247 -2.53 -12.71 4.40
N LYS A 248 -1.50 -13.25 5.04
CA LYS A 248 -1.36 -13.17 6.50
C LYS A 248 -1.21 -11.74 6.99
N ALA A 249 -0.37 -10.94 6.32
CA ALA A 249 -0.16 -9.54 6.66
C ALA A 249 -1.47 -8.74 6.53
N ALA A 250 -2.28 -8.99 5.50
CA ALA A 250 -3.57 -8.35 5.31
C ALA A 250 -4.55 -8.68 6.46
N LEU A 251 -4.61 -9.93 6.92
CA LEU A 251 -5.43 -10.32 8.07
C LEU A 251 -5.00 -9.59 9.36
N PHE A 252 -3.70 -9.56 9.64
CA PHE A 252 -3.18 -8.84 10.81
C PHE A 252 -3.40 -7.33 10.71
N ALA A 253 -3.22 -6.75 9.52
CA ALA A 253 -3.51 -5.33 9.28
C ALA A 253 -4.99 -5.01 9.52
N THR A 254 -5.91 -5.84 9.00
CA THR A 254 -7.35 -5.68 9.21
C THR A 254 -7.70 -5.73 10.70
N LEU A 255 -7.17 -6.71 11.42
CA LEU A 255 -7.40 -6.82 12.86
C LEU A 255 -6.83 -5.61 13.61
N SER A 256 -5.63 -5.18 13.27
CA SER A 256 -5.00 -3.99 13.88
C SER A 256 -5.82 -2.72 13.62
N LEU A 257 -6.35 -2.54 12.42
CA LEU A 257 -7.23 -1.43 12.08
C LEU A 257 -8.52 -1.44 12.89
N LEU A 258 -9.18 -2.60 13.04
CA LEU A 258 -10.38 -2.73 13.87
C LEU A 258 -10.10 -2.39 15.34
N ILE A 259 -8.99 -2.86 15.89
CA ILE A 259 -8.56 -2.49 17.25
C ILE A 259 -8.28 -0.99 17.33
N GLY A 260 -7.64 -0.39 16.33
CA GLY A 260 -7.41 1.05 16.24
C GLY A 260 -8.71 1.86 16.23
N ALA A 261 -9.74 1.40 15.51
CA ALA A 261 -11.08 2.00 15.53
C ALA A 261 -11.70 1.98 16.94
N PHE A 262 -11.59 0.83 17.61
CA PHE A 262 -12.06 0.69 18.99
C PHE A 262 -11.31 1.62 19.96
N ILE A 263 -9.98 1.66 19.86
CA ILE A 263 -9.13 2.55 20.69
C ILE A 263 -9.51 4.02 20.47
N ALA A 264 -9.66 4.45 19.22
CA ALA A 264 -10.05 5.83 18.89
C ALA A 264 -11.43 6.19 19.46
N SER A 265 -12.39 5.25 19.33
CA SER A 265 -13.74 5.40 19.87
C SER A 265 -13.73 5.55 21.42
N ALA A 266 -13.04 4.64 22.09
CA ALA A 266 -12.90 4.68 23.55
C ALA A 266 -12.15 5.94 24.03
N ALA A 267 -11.07 6.31 23.36
CA ALA A 267 -10.31 7.52 23.65
C ALA A 267 -11.14 8.79 23.44
N GLY A 268 -12.00 8.82 22.41
CA GLY A 268 -12.96 9.89 22.17
C GLY A 268 -13.94 10.07 23.34
N ALA A 269 -14.51 8.98 23.82
CA ALA A 269 -15.39 8.99 25.00
C ALA A 269 -14.66 9.47 26.27
N ILE A 270 -13.41 9.05 26.48
CA ILE A 270 -12.59 9.48 27.62
C ILE A 270 -12.30 10.98 27.52
N GLY A 271 -11.88 11.47 26.34
CA GLY A 271 -11.61 12.88 26.09
C GLY A 271 -12.83 13.75 26.33
N GLY A 272 -14.02 13.30 25.91
CA GLY A 272 -15.29 13.96 26.16
C GLY A 272 -15.65 14.05 27.65
N ARG A 273 -15.54 12.94 28.39
CA ARG A 273 -15.77 12.94 29.84
C ARG A 273 -14.84 13.86 30.59
N MET A 274 -13.55 13.87 30.26
CA MET A 274 -12.57 14.77 30.90
C MET A 274 -12.85 16.25 30.61
N ARG A 275 -13.40 16.58 29.45
CA ARG A 275 -13.88 17.93 29.13
C ARG A 275 -15.02 18.33 30.02
N ASP A 276 -16.01 17.45 30.21
CA ASP A 276 -17.24 17.74 30.95
C ASP A 276 -16.99 17.78 32.46
N ALA A 277 -16.02 17.01 32.99
CA ALA A 277 -15.66 17.00 34.43
C ALA A 277 -14.92 18.26 34.92
N HIS A 278 -14.32 19.05 34.01
CA HIS A 278 -13.54 20.26 34.39
C HIS A 278 -14.29 21.56 34.10
N ALA A 279 -15.56 21.49 33.90
CA ALA A 279 -16.43 22.61 33.58
C ALA A 279 -17.56 22.75 34.58
#